data_4b22f873113225ceb0e4282a31c53aca
#
_entry.id   4b22f873113225ceb0e4282a31c53aca
#
_cell.length_a   1.000
_cell.length_b   1.000
_cell.length_c   1.000
_cell.angle_alpha   90.00
_cell.angle_beta   90.00
_cell.angle_gamma   90.00
#
_symmetry.space_group_name_H-M   'P 1'
#
loop_
_entity.id
_entity.type
_entity.pdbx_description
1 polymer ?
#
loop_
_entity_poly.entity_id
_entity_poly.type
_entity_poly.pdbx_seq_one_letter_code
_entity_poly.pdbx_strand_id
1 'polypeptide(L)'
;MCLIALSIKKEIDWNGKEAYFFTVLANRDEYHDRPTSKLHWWTGNEILAGKDEFAGGTWLGFNKSGRFAALTNFKENTTKKFNLSRGHLVTGFLEGKVSAKSYLESIDGEDYAGFNLIVGDRKGLFYCCNRSDGIYLIPEGVHALGNLTLNHDSAKINSVKADLEELSLQEFKTKSALEMMKKEYGKLHEKSKDDLKPKEWIEIPYRFIRSTIYGTRCTSVCRTLSNGEIEFFEQSYSEEGTDEEKNEFSFSIKSLDSS
;
A
#
# COMPACT_ATOMS: atom_id res chain seq x y z
N MET A 1 -7.64 -2.52 -8.18
CA MET A 1 -7.51 -1.14 -7.60
C MET A 1 -7.03 -1.29 -6.17
N CYS A 2 -6.41 -0.27 -5.58
CA CYS A 2 -5.95 -0.33 -4.20
C CYS A 2 -6.29 0.97 -3.48
N LEU A 3 -6.39 0.91 -2.17
CA LEU A 3 -6.51 2.07 -1.31
C LEU A 3 -5.41 1.98 -0.25
N ILE A 4 -4.64 3.04 -0.10
CA ILE A 4 -3.62 3.17 0.94
C ILE A 4 -3.97 4.38 1.79
N ALA A 5 -3.98 4.21 3.11
CA ALA A 5 -4.01 5.28 4.09
C ALA A 5 -2.71 5.23 4.90
N LEU A 6 -2.06 6.35 5.12
CA LEU A 6 -0.80 6.39 5.84
C LEU A 6 -0.73 7.58 6.79
N SER A 7 -0.19 7.35 7.98
CA SER A 7 0.15 8.38 8.97
C SER A 7 1.65 8.40 9.15
N ILE A 8 2.26 9.56 9.03
CA ILE A 8 3.71 9.78 9.13
C ILE A 8 3.99 10.71 10.29
N LYS A 9 4.93 10.32 11.15
CA LYS A 9 5.45 11.12 12.27
C LYS A 9 6.97 11.16 12.22
N LYS A 10 7.54 12.25 12.67
CA LYS A 10 8.97 12.41 12.85
C LYS A 10 9.27 12.41 14.34
N GLU A 11 10.04 11.47 14.81
CA GLU A 11 10.35 11.28 16.23
C GLU A 11 11.83 10.92 16.42
N ILE A 12 12.30 10.89 17.65
CA ILE A 12 13.64 10.43 17.98
C ILE A 12 13.66 8.89 18.03
N ASP A 13 14.56 8.29 17.29
CA ASP A 13 14.75 6.83 17.27
C ASP A 13 15.58 6.32 18.46
N TRP A 14 15.77 5.00 18.56
CA TRP A 14 16.56 4.35 19.59
C TRP A 14 18.05 4.73 19.61
N ASN A 15 18.56 5.36 18.56
CA ASN A 15 19.93 5.89 18.47
C ASN A 15 20.02 7.36 18.81
N GLY A 16 18.92 8.00 19.25
CA GLY A 16 18.84 9.42 19.54
C GLY A 16 18.83 10.31 18.31
N LYS A 17 18.48 9.79 17.13
CA LYS A 17 18.41 10.52 15.87
C LYS A 17 16.97 10.74 15.43
N GLU A 18 16.73 11.85 14.77
CA GLU A 18 15.45 12.09 14.10
C GLU A 18 15.24 11.07 12.99
N ALA A 19 14.07 10.44 12.98
CA ALA A 19 13.66 9.46 11.97
C ALA A 19 12.16 9.57 11.69
N TYR A 20 11.75 9.10 10.52
CA TYR A 20 10.34 9.01 10.15
C TYR A 20 9.79 7.64 10.54
N PHE A 21 8.66 7.67 11.22
CA PHE A 21 7.87 6.49 11.56
C PHE A 21 6.51 6.60 10.90
N PHE A 22 5.99 5.48 10.45
CA PHE A 22 4.74 5.49 9.72
C PHE A 22 3.86 4.27 10.04
N THR A 23 2.57 4.50 9.94
CA THR A 23 1.54 3.47 9.92
C THR A 23 0.88 3.49 8.55
N VAL A 24 0.83 2.34 7.89
CA VAL A 24 0.18 2.16 6.57
C VAL A 24 -0.92 1.13 6.69
N LEU A 25 -2.11 1.50 6.23
CA LEU A 25 -3.25 0.61 6.07
C LEU A 25 -3.57 0.52 4.58
N ALA A 26 -3.63 -0.68 4.02
CA ALA A 26 -3.81 -0.84 2.59
C ALA A 26 -4.79 -1.97 2.25
N ASN A 27 -5.76 -1.70 1.39
CA ASN A 27 -6.59 -2.71 0.73
C ASN A 27 -6.03 -3.00 -0.66
N ARG A 28 -5.81 -4.27 -0.96
CA ARG A 28 -5.55 -4.75 -2.30
C ARG A 28 -6.85 -5.23 -2.94
N ASP A 29 -7.28 -4.56 -3.99
CA ASP A 29 -8.45 -4.96 -4.76
C ASP A 29 -8.00 -5.55 -6.10
N GLU A 30 -8.41 -6.79 -6.36
CA GLU A 30 -7.97 -7.55 -7.54
C GLU A 30 -9.03 -8.58 -7.95
N TYR A 31 -8.91 -9.11 -9.17
CA TYR A 31 -9.72 -10.23 -9.65
C TYR A 31 -9.52 -11.46 -8.76
N HIS A 32 -10.61 -12.21 -8.52
CA HIS A 32 -10.56 -13.38 -7.66
C HIS A 32 -9.72 -14.52 -8.25
N ASP A 33 -9.72 -14.67 -9.56
CA ASP A 33 -8.94 -15.66 -10.31
C ASP A 33 -7.45 -15.34 -10.42
N ARG A 34 -7.00 -14.14 -9.97
CA ARG A 34 -5.57 -13.78 -10.02
C ARG A 34 -4.79 -14.50 -8.93
N PRO A 35 -3.87 -15.42 -9.31
CA PRO A 35 -3.12 -16.21 -8.34
C PRO A 35 -2.22 -15.30 -7.47
N THR A 36 -2.34 -15.46 -6.16
CA THR A 36 -1.66 -14.59 -5.20
C THR A 36 -1.22 -15.40 -3.98
N SER A 37 0.04 -15.30 -3.58
CA SER A 37 0.52 -15.78 -2.27
C SER A 37 0.31 -14.70 -1.21
N LYS A 38 -0.13 -15.14 -0.03
CA LYS A 38 -0.34 -14.30 1.15
C LYS A 38 0.99 -13.79 1.68
N LEU A 39 0.95 -12.87 2.64
CA LEU A 39 2.12 -12.29 3.28
C LEU A 39 3.07 -13.36 3.83
N HIS A 40 4.32 -13.35 3.38
CA HIS A 40 5.40 -14.25 3.83
C HIS A 40 6.79 -13.66 3.53
N TRP A 41 7.83 -14.19 4.16
CA TRP A 41 9.20 -13.94 3.73
C TRP A 41 9.50 -14.72 2.45
N TRP A 42 9.91 -14.03 1.40
CA TRP A 42 10.21 -14.66 0.12
C TRP A 42 11.50 -15.48 0.20
N THR A 43 11.48 -16.68 -0.36
CA THR A 43 12.67 -17.53 -0.43
C THR A 43 13.69 -16.95 -1.41
N GLY A 44 14.95 -16.83 -0.97
CA GLY A 44 16.08 -16.39 -1.80
C GLY A 44 16.30 -14.87 -1.85
N ASN A 45 15.37 -14.07 -1.31
CA ASN A 45 15.57 -12.65 -1.06
C ASN A 45 14.97 -12.24 0.30
N GLU A 46 15.30 -11.07 0.76
CA GLU A 46 14.91 -10.60 2.11
C GLU A 46 13.63 -9.74 2.06
N ILE A 47 12.66 -10.11 1.21
CA ILE A 47 11.40 -9.40 1.06
C ILE A 47 10.32 -10.07 1.91
N LEU A 48 9.59 -9.25 2.69
CA LEU A 48 8.36 -9.61 3.38
C LEU A 48 7.20 -8.94 2.65
N ALA A 49 6.41 -9.73 1.93
CA ALA A 49 5.28 -9.25 1.11
C ALA A 49 4.35 -10.40 0.74
N GLY A 50 3.13 -10.08 0.34
CA GLY A 50 2.35 -10.96 -0.53
C GLY A 50 2.97 -11.01 -1.93
N LYS A 51 2.65 -12.02 -2.73
CA LYS A 51 3.21 -12.16 -4.07
C LYS A 51 2.13 -12.31 -5.13
N ASP A 52 2.25 -11.56 -6.19
CA ASP A 52 1.48 -11.75 -7.41
C ASP A 52 2.12 -12.88 -8.21
N GLU A 53 1.57 -14.07 -8.15
CA GLU A 53 2.16 -15.26 -8.78
C GLU A 53 2.04 -15.22 -10.32
N PHE A 54 1.14 -14.40 -10.86
CA PHE A 54 1.01 -14.21 -12.30
C PHE A 54 2.14 -13.33 -12.86
N ALA A 55 2.48 -12.22 -12.18
CA ALA A 55 3.46 -11.25 -12.67
C ALA A 55 4.81 -11.32 -11.91
N GLY A 56 4.92 -12.10 -10.85
CA GLY A 56 6.15 -12.32 -10.08
C GLY A 56 6.56 -11.17 -9.13
N GLY A 57 5.81 -10.07 -9.12
CA GLY A 57 6.07 -8.90 -8.26
C GLY A 57 5.14 -8.82 -7.04
N THR A 58 5.12 -7.64 -6.40
CA THR A 58 4.21 -7.35 -5.28
C THR A 58 3.64 -5.94 -5.37
N TRP A 59 2.67 -5.63 -4.51
CA TRP A 59 2.00 -4.33 -4.41
C TRP A 59 2.40 -3.54 -3.16
N LEU A 60 2.90 -4.22 -2.12
CA LEU A 60 3.32 -3.63 -0.86
C LEU A 60 4.25 -4.60 -0.11
N GLY A 61 5.31 -4.08 0.48
CA GLY A 61 6.23 -4.91 1.26
C GLY A 61 7.33 -4.14 1.97
N PHE A 62 8.07 -4.90 2.76
CA PHE A 62 9.31 -4.50 3.41
C PHE A 62 10.47 -5.41 2.99
N ASN A 63 11.69 -4.93 3.18
CA ASN A 63 12.83 -5.81 3.31
C ASN A 63 13.38 -5.81 4.75
N LYS A 64 14.32 -6.69 5.06
CA LYS A 64 14.92 -6.78 6.40
C LYS A 64 15.63 -5.52 6.86
N SER A 65 16.11 -4.66 5.94
CA SER A 65 16.75 -3.39 6.29
C SER A 65 15.74 -2.26 6.57
N GLY A 66 14.45 -2.54 6.57
CA GLY A 66 13.39 -1.56 6.84
C GLY A 66 13.03 -0.69 5.64
N ARG A 67 13.45 -1.04 4.43
CA ARG A 67 12.96 -0.39 3.21
C ARG A 67 11.51 -0.80 2.97
N PHE A 68 10.70 0.18 2.65
CA PHE A 68 9.27 0.02 2.40
C PHE A 68 8.92 0.46 0.98
N ALA A 69 8.06 -0.28 0.32
CA ALA A 69 7.47 0.14 -0.94
C ALA A 69 6.00 -0.26 -1.02
N ALA A 70 5.19 0.61 -1.64
CA ALA A 70 3.79 0.35 -1.90
C ALA A 70 3.35 1.00 -3.22
N LEU A 71 2.44 0.34 -3.93
CA LEU A 71 2.01 0.73 -5.26
C LEU A 71 0.49 0.69 -5.38
N THR A 72 -0.09 1.69 -6.05
CA THR A 72 -1.45 1.62 -6.59
C THR A 72 -1.44 1.83 -8.10
N ASN A 73 -2.38 1.22 -8.80
CA ASN A 73 -2.60 1.51 -10.20
C ASN A 73 -3.12 2.95 -10.34
N PHE A 74 -2.55 3.73 -11.25
CA PHE A 74 -3.17 4.99 -11.65
C PHE A 74 -4.26 4.69 -12.67
N LYS A 75 -5.42 5.35 -12.50
CA LYS A 75 -6.55 5.18 -13.38
C LYS A 75 -6.31 5.93 -14.68
N GLU A 76 -6.26 5.20 -15.76
CA GLU A 76 -6.14 5.74 -17.10
C GLU A 76 -7.02 4.98 -18.09
N ASN A 77 -7.43 5.65 -19.15
CA ASN A 77 -8.15 5.03 -20.24
C ASN A 77 -7.19 4.90 -21.43
N THR A 78 -6.45 3.78 -21.48
CA THR A 78 -5.45 3.55 -22.52
C THR A 78 -5.64 2.17 -23.14
N THR A 79 -5.38 2.08 -24.46
CA THR A 79 -5.29 0.83 -25.22
C THR A 79 -3.83 0.37 -25.38
N LYS A 80 -2.85 1.18 -24.93
CA LYS A 80 -1.42 0.85 -24.99
C LYS A 80 -1.15 -0.41 -24.16
N LYS A 81 -0.41 -1.34 -24.72
CA LYS A 81 0.11 -2.50 -23.98
C LYS A 81 1.49 -2.16 -23.45
N PHE A 82 1.75 -2.58 -22.23
CA PHE A 82 3.01 -2.38 -21.54
C PHE A 82 3.64 -3.74 -21.24
N ASN A 83 4.94 -3.86 -21.42
CA ASN A 83 5.67 -5.10 -21.24
C ASN A 83 6.12 -5.33 -19.80
N LEU A 84 6.25 -4.25 -19.01
CA LEU A 84 6.74 -4.31 -17.66
C LEU A 84 5.59 -4.31 -16.63
N SER A 85 5.69 -5.21 -15.66
CA SER A 85 4.75 -5.25 -14.54
C SER A 85 5.11 -4.17 -13.53
N ARG A 86 4.11 -3.39 -13.12
CA ARG A 86 4.26 -2.38 -12.05
C ARG A 86 4.73 -2.96 -10.73
N GLY A 87 4.36 -4.22 -10.42
CA GLY A 87 4.81 -4.92 -9.21
C GLY A 87 6.33 -5.07 -9.11
N HIS A 88 7.04 -5.05 -10.26
CA HIS A 88 8.51 -5.07 -10.28
C HIS A 88 9.14 -3.76 -9.79
N LEU A 89 8.41 -2.64 -9.82
CA LEU A 89 8.86 -1.40 -9.19
C LEU A 89 8.96 -1.51 -7.66
N VAL A 90 8.07 -2.28 -7.05
CA VAL A 90 8.12 -2.54 -5.62
C VAL A 90 9.29 -3.47 -5.27
N THR A 91 9.39 -4.61 -5.94
CA THR A 91 10.49 -5.58 -5.69
C THR A 91 11.85 -4.98 -5.99
N GLY A 92 12.00 -4.24 -7.10
CA GLY A 92 13.25 -3.61 -7.47
C GLY A 92 13.76 -2.60 -6.44
N PHE A 93 12.85 -1.84 -5.80
CA PHE A 93 13.23 -0.99 -4.68
C PHE A 93 13.64 -1.81 -3.45
N LEU A 94 12.87 -2.83 -3.08
CA LEU A 94 13.12 -3.63 -1.87
C LEU A 94 14.43 -4.43 -1.96
N GLU A 95 14.81 -4.92 -3.14
CA GLU A 95 16.07 -5.63 -3.40
C GLU A 95 17.26 -4.67 -3.56
N GLY A 96 16.99 -3.44 -3.99
CA GLY A 96 18.01 -2.44 -4.28
C GLY A 96 18.66 -1.85 -3.01
N LYS A 97 19.78 -1.14 -3.24
CA LYS A 97 20.53 -0.44 -2.17
C LYS A 97 20.57 1.08 -2.36
N VAL A 98 20.10 1.58 -3.50
CA VAL A 98 20.08 3.02 -3.79
C VAL A 98 19.06 3.75 -2.94
N SER A 99 19.22 5.06 -2.74
CA SER A 99 18.28 5.87 -1.99
C SER A 99 16.88 5.87 -2.63
N ALA A 100 15.84 6.11 -1.83
CA ALA A 100 14.46 6.19 -2.32
C ALA A 100 14.33 7.20 -3.47
N LYS A 101 14.89 8.41 -3.32
CA LYS A 101 14.84 9.44 -4.33
C LYS A 101 15.56 9.01 -5.61
N SER A 102 16.80 8.52 -5.50
CA SER A 102 17.58 8.08 -6.68
C SER A 102 16.91 6.90 -7.39
N TYR A 103 16.24 6.01 -6.66
CA TYR A 103 15.47 4.93 -7.27
C TYR A 103 14.32 5.47 -8.11
N LEU A 104 13.53 6.40 -7.56
CA LEU A 104 12.41 6.98 -8.30
C LEU A 104 12.88 7.79 -9.53
N GLU A 105 14.02 8.50 -9.43
CA GLU A 105 14.64 9.23 -10.55
C GLU A 105 15.15 8.30 -11.67
N SER A 106 15.42 7.04 -11.38
CA SER A 106 15.89 6.05 -12.35
C SER A 106 14.79 5.33 -13.13
N ILE A 107 13.52 5.53 -12.74
CA ILE A 107 12.39 4.85 -13.38
C ILE A 107 12.03 5.55 -14.69
N ASP A 108 12.05 4.82 -15.82
CA ASP A 108 11.39 5.27 -17.04
C ASP A 108 9.88 4.94 -16.94
N GLY A 109 9.09 5.97 -16.65
CA GLY A 109 7.64 5.83 -16.47
C GLY A 109 6.88 5.42 -17.74
N GLU A 110 7.47 5.59 -18.93
CA GLU A 110 6.85 5.24 -20.22
C GLU A 110 6.79 3.73 -20.47
N ASP A 111 7.63 2.96 -19.78
CA ASP A 111 7.64 1.49 -19.88
C ASP A 111 6.46 0.83 -19.16
N TYR A 112 5.75 1.58 -18.32
CA TYR A 112 4.71 1.06 -17.42
C TYR A 112 3.34 1.67 -17.70
N ALA A 113 2.30 0.87 -17.47
CA ALA A 113 0.95 1.41 -17.28
C ALA A 113 0.93 2.39 -16.10
N GLY A 114 -0.09 3.26 -16.04
CA GLY A 114 -0.21 4.27 -15.01
C GLY A 114 -0.08 3.69 -13.59
N PHE A 115 0.79 4.30 -12.79
CA PHE A 115 1.04 3.90 -11.41
C PHE A 115 1.26 5.08 -10.48
N ASN A 116 1.02 4.83 -9.20
CA ASN A 116 1.49 5.60 -8.06
C ASN A 116 2.44 4.72 -7.26
N LEU A 117 3.58 5.24 -6.86
CA LEU A 117 4.59 4.50 -6.11
C LEU A 117 5.03 5.30 -4.89
N ILE A 118 4.99 4.66 -3.72
CA ILE A 118 5.56 5.15 -2.47
C ILE A 118 6.76 4.27 -2.16
N VAL A 119 7.92 4.86 -1.93
CA VAL A 119 9.12 4.13 -1.50
C VAL A 119 9.86 4.91 -0.42
N GLY A 120 10.54 4.21 0.47
CA GLY A 120 11.36 4.86 1.48
C GLY A 120 11.82 3.95 2.59
N ASP A 121 12.27 4.58 3.64
CA ASP A 121 12.72 3.97 4.89
C ASP A 121 12.53 5.00 6.03
N ARG A 122 13.19 4.80 7.18
CA ARG A 122 13.14 5.76 8.31
C ARG A 122 13.73 7.15 8.02
N LYS A 123 14.34 7.39 6.83
CA LYS A 123 14.75 8.72 6.38
C LYS A 123 13.63 9.48 5.68
N GLY A 124 12.51 8.84 5.44
CA GLY A 124 11.29 9.38 4.87
C GLY A 124 10.71 8.55 3.74
N LEU A 125 9.46 8.80 3.45
CA LEU A 125 8.75 8.19 2.34
C LEU A 125 8.66 9.17 1.17
N PHE A 126 9.03 8.72 -0.02
CA PHE A 126 8.93 9.48 -1.26
C PHE A 126 7.80 8.91 -2.12
N TYR A 127 7.15 9.80 -2.84
CA TYR A 127 6.07 9.48 -3.76
C TYR A 127 6.41 9.95 -5.17
N CYS A 128 6.00 9.15 -6.16
CA CYS A 128 5.89 9.56 -7.56
C CYS A 128 4.65 8.93 -8.23
N CYS A 129 4.26 9.55 -9.34
CA CYS A 129 3.24 9.03 -10.24
C CYS A 129 3.74 9.25 -11.68
N ASN A 130 3.69 8.22 -12.53
CA ASN A 130 4.11 8.38 -13.92
C ASN A 130 3.05 9.05 -14.84
N ARG A 131 1.99 9.59 -14.25
CA ARG A 131 0.96 10.40 -14.92
C ARG A 131 0.83 11.80 -14.34
N SER A 132 1.75 12.19 -13.46
CA SER A 132 1.88 13.55 -12.94
C SER A 132 3.35 13.86 -12.68
N ASP A 133 3.69 15.13 -12.68
CA ASP A 133 5.08 15.56 -12.49
C ASP A 133 5.52 15.48 -11.03
N GLY A 134 6.81 15.19 -10.87
CA GLY A 134 7.54 15.36 -9.64
C GLY A 134 7.68 14.10 -8.77
N ILE A 135 8.81 14.11 -8.07
CA ILE A 135 9.13 13.20 -6.97
C ILE A 135 9.25 14.05 -5.73
N TYR A 136 8.51 13.72 -4.67
CA TYR A 136 8.58 14.51 -3.45
C TYR A 136 8.52 13.64 -2.19
N LEU A 137 9.18 14.15 -1.14
CA LEU A 137 9.08 13.60 0.20
C LEU A 137 7.66 13.84 0.72
N ILE A 138 7.01 12.79 1.18
CA ILE A 138 5.68 12.89 1.82
C ILE A 138 5.88 13.56 3.20
N PRO A 139 5.22 14.69 3.50
CA PRO A 139 5.40 15.37 4.78
C PRO A 139 4.78 14.58 5.93
N GLU A 140 5.05 15.01 7.16
CA GLU A 140 4.33 14.52 8.34
C GLU A 140 2.84 14.76 8.23
N GLY A 141 2.05 13.89 8.85
CA GLY A 141 0.59 13.96 8.87
C GLY A 141 -0.08 12.73 8.28
N VAL A 142 -1.37 12.87 7.98
CA VAL A 142 -2.20 11.81 7.44
C VAL A 142 -2.44 12.03 5.96
N HIS A 143 -2.20 10.98 5.19
CA HIS A 143 -2.31 10.95 3.74
C HIS A 143 -3.13 9.75 3.28
N ALA A 144 -3.69 9.85 2.08
CA ALA A 144 -4.35 8.71 1.44
C ALA A 144 -4.11 8.70 -0.08
N LEU A 145 -4.04 7.50 -0.63
CA LEU A 145 -3.76 7.25 -2.03
C LEU A 145 -4.74 6.20 -2.57
N GLY A 146 -5.49 6.60 -3.58
CA GLY A 146 -6.34 5.70 -4.36
C GLY A 146 -5.72 5.43 -5.74
N ASN A 147 -6.55 5.60 -6.77
CA ASN A 147 -6.16 5.37 -8.16
C ASN A 147 -5.93 6.66 -8.96
N LEU A 148 -5.93 7.79 -8.28
CA LEU A 148 -5.48 9.10 -8.77
C LEU A 148 -4.24 9.52 -7.96
N THR A 149 -3.86 10.78 -7.97
CA THR A 149 -2.68 11.25 -7.24
C THR A 149 -2.85 11.18 -5.71
N LEU A 150 -1.74 11.22 -4.99
CA LEU A 150 -1.73 11.27 -3.52
C LEU A 150 -2.56 12.44 -3.01
N ASN A 151 -3.43 12.18 -2.03
CA ASN A 151 -4.37 13.15 -1.45
C ASN A 151 -5.35 13.79 -2.45
N HIS A 152 -5.63 13.10 -3.57
CA HIS A 152 -6.62 13.59 -4.52
C HIS A 152 -7.94 13.90 -3.80
N ASP A 153 -8.50 15.09 -4.04
CA ASP A 153 -9.73 15.54 -3.38
C ASP A 153 -10.92 14.71 -3.86
N SER A 154 -11.32 13.74 -3.08
CA SER A 154 -12.51 12.94 -3.27
C SER A 154 -13.09 12.51 -1.93
N ALA A 155 -14.39 12.26 -1.92
CA ALA A 155 -15.10 11.87 -0.71
C ALA A 155 -14.50 10.62 -0.04
N LYS A 156 -14.06 9.64 -0.83
CA LYS A 156 -13.39 8.42 -0.35
C LYS A 156 -12.06 8.74 0.33
N ILE A 157 -11.21 9.53 -0.30
CA ILE A 157 -9.89 9.90 0.22
C ILE A 157 -10.03 10.76 1.48
N ASN A 158 -10.90 11.76 1.46
CA ASN A 158 -11.12 12.63 2.62
C ASN A 158 -11.67 11.85 3.82
N SER A 159 -12.62 10.94 3.58
CA SER A 159 -13.18 10.10 4.62
C SER A 159 -12.15 9.16 5.26
N VAL A 160 -11.30 8.49 4.46
CA VAL A 160 -10.29 7.58 5.02
C VAL A 160 -9.20 8.34 5.78
N LYS A 161 -8.86 9.56 5.35
CA LYS A 161 -7.93 10.42 6.09
C LYS A 161 -8.50 10.80 7.47
N ALA A 162 -9.74 11.27 7.51
CA ALA A 162 -10.39 11.65 8.77
C ALA A 162 -10.46 10.47 9.77
N ASP A 163 -10.85 9.28 9.29
CA ASP A 163 -10.89 8.10 10.15
C ASP A 163 -9.48 7.68 10.64
N LEU A 164 -8.44 7.82 9.82
CA LEU A 164 -7.07 7.52 10.25
C LEU A 164 -6.52 8.58 11.21
N GLU A 165 -6.89 9.85 11.06
CA GLU A 165 -6.58 10.91 12.02
C GLU A 165 -7.18 10.55 13.39
N GLU A 166 -8.46 10.18 13.45
CA GLU A 166 -9.12 9.75 14.67
C GLU A 166 -8.46 8.50 15.29
N LEU A 167 -8.15 7.49 14.47
CA LEU A 167 -7.44 6.29 14.93
C LEU A 167 -6.05 6.61 15.50
N SER A 168 -5.37 7.60 14.96
CA SER A 168 -4.02 8.01 15.37
C SER A 168 -3.97 8.74 16.72
N LEU A 169 -5.12 9.20 17.22
CA LEU A 169 -5.25 9.82 18.54
C LEU A 169 -5.44 8.80 19.68
N GLN A 170 -5.64 7.54 19.35
CA GLN A 170 -5.92 6.46 20.30
C GLN A 170 -4.75 5.48 20.37
N GLU A 171 -4.77 4.59 21.38
CA GLU A 171 -3.90 3.42 21.38
C GLU A 171 -4.18 2.59 20.13
N PHE A 172 -3.15 2.30 19.33
CA PHE A 172 -3.32 1.57 18.09
C PHE A 172 -3.76 0.13 18.33
N LYS A 173 -4.85 -0.28 17.65
CA LYS A 173 -5.36 -1.65 17.65
C LYS A 173 -5.55 -2.13 16.21
N THR A 174 -4.89 -3.22 15.84
CA THR A 174 -5.01 -3.81 14.49
C THR A 174 -6.47 -4.08 14.11
N LYS A 175 -7.30 -4.53 15.06
CA LYS A 175 -8.74 -4.74 14.84
C LYS A 175 -9.45 -3.45 14.40
N SER A 176 -9.21 -2.33 15.08
CA SER A 176 -9.82 -1.04 14.72
C SER A 176 -9.36 -0.54 13.35
N ALA A 177 -8.08 -0.79 12.99
CA ALA A 177 -7.55 -0.48 11.67
C ALA A 177 -8.23 -1.30 10.57
N LEU A 178 -8.45 -2.60 10.80
CA LEU A 178 -9.18 -3.47 9.86
C LEU A 178 -10.64 -3.03 9.71
N GLU A 179 -11.32 -2.71 10.80
CA GLU A 179 -12.70 -2.22 10.77
C GLU A 179 -12.80 -0.89 10.00
N MET A 180 -11.84 0.02 10.20
CA MET A 180 -11.75 1.27 9.45
C MET A 180 -11.61 1.02 7.95
N MET A 181 -10.77 0.07 7.54
CA MET A 181 -10.56 -0.24 6.12
C MET A 181 -11.72 -1.01 5.47
N LYS A 182 -12.59 -1.64 6.28
CA LYS A 182 -13.84 -2.27 5.83
C LYS A 182 -15.04 -1.33 5.82
N LYS A 183 -14.92 -0.14 6.39
CA LYS A 183 -16.02 0.81 6.53
C LYS A 183 -16.56 1.19 5.16
N GLU A 184 -17.85 1.01 4.96
CA GLU A 184 -18.54 1.47 3.77
C GLU A 184 -18.70 2.99 3.84
N TYR A 185 -18.39 3.69 2.75
CA TYR A 185 -18.57 5.12 2.64
C TYR A 185 -19.60 5.44 1.54
N GLY A 186 -20.63 6.19 1.90
CA GLY A 186 -21.69 6.63 0.99
C GLY A 186 -22.89 5.67 0.95
N LYS A 187 -24.06 6.21 0.59
CA LYS A 187 -25.24 5.38 0.32
C LYS A 187 -25.03 4.68 -1.01
N LEU A 188 -25.20 3.38 -1.02
CA LEU A 188 -25.40 2.59 -2.24
C LEU A 188 -26.55 3.22 -3.04
N HIS A 189 -26.24 3.80 -4.20
CA HIS A 189 -27.25 3.83 -5.24
C HIS A 189 -27.47 2.37 -5.68
N GLU A 190 -28.74 1.95 -5.74
CA GLU A 190 -29.24 0.60 -5.94
C GLU A 190 -28.88 -0.06 -7.30
N LYS A 191 -27.73 0.24 -7.87
CA LYS A 191 -27.18 -0.63 -8.91
C LYS A 191 -26.58 -1.83 -8.22
N SER A 192 -27.05 -3.02 -8.56
CA SER A 192 -26.57 -4.26 -7.98
C SER A 192 -25.05 -4.32 -8.07
N LYS A 193 -24.39 -4.78 -7.02
CA LYS A 193 -22.93 -4.93 -6.95
C LYS A 193 -22.38 -5.77 -8.12
N ASP A 194 -23.23 -6.57 -8.74
CA ASP A 194 -22.93 -7.48 -9.85
C ASP A 194 -22.90 -6.78 -11.23
N ASP A 195 -23.45 -5.57 -11.35
CA ASP A 195 -23.50 -4.82 -12.61
C ASP A 195 -22.29 -3.90 -12.84
N LEU A 196 -21.37 -3.80 -11.88
CA LEU A 196 -20.17 -2.98 -11.99
C LEU A 196 -19.11 -3.68 -12.85
N LYS A 197 -19.11 -3.38 -14.14
CA LYS A 197 -18.00 -3.79 -15.01
C LYS A 197 -16.75 -2.95 -14.72
N PRO A 198 -15.54 -3.55 -14.68
CA PRO A 198 -14.30 -2.84 -14.37
C PRO A 198 -14.04 -1.59 -15.21
N LYS A 199 -14.56 -1.53 -16.44
CA LYS A 199 -14.42 -0.39 -17.36
C LYS A 199 -15.31 0.81 -17.03
N GLU A 200 -16.33 0.62 -16.19
CA GLU A 200 -17.31 1.65 -15.85
C GLU A 200 -17.02 2.32 -14.48
N TRP A 201 -15.98 1.87 -13.80
CA TRP A 201 -15.64 2.33 -12.46
C TRP A 201 -14.95 3.69 -12.49
N ILE A 202 -15.72 4.75 -12.61
CA ILE A 202 -15.18 6.13 -12.60
C ILE A 202 -14.72 6.53 -11.20
N GLU A 203 -15.45 6.19 -10.16
CA GLU A 203 -15.04 6.21 -8.76
C GLU A 203 -15.81 5.12 -8.02
N ILE A 204 -15.11 4.14 -7.46
CA ILE A 204 -15.76 3.22 -6.53
C ILE A 204 -15.72 3.89 -5.16
N PRO A 205 -16.86 4.24 -4.56
CA PRO A 205 -16.90 4.94 -3.29
C PRO A 205 -16.54 4.05 -2.11
N TYR A 206 -16.33 2.75 -2.35
CA TYR A 206 -16.09 1.77 -1.29
C TYR A 206 -14.62 1.64 -0.96
N ARG A 207 -14.31 1.52 0.32
CA ARG A 207 -12.99 1.11 0.81
C ARG A 207 -12.79 -0.37 0.65
N PHE A 208 -13.85 -1.15 0.87
CA PHE A 208 -13.88 -2.60 0.78
C PHE A 208 -14.84 -3.02 -0.32
N ILE A 209 -14.36 -3.78 -1.29
CA ILE A 209 -15.11 -4.17 -2.49
C ILE A 209 -15.52 -5.63 -2.39
N ARG A 210 -16.80 -5.89 -2.65
CA ARG A 210 -17.37 -7.24 -2.75
C ARG A 210 -18.11 -7.35 -4.08
N SER A 211 -17.67 -8.23 -4.95
CA SER A 211 -18.41 -8.66 -6.14
C SER A 211 -17.95 -10.06 -6.56
N THR A 212 -18.66 -10.68 -7.47
CA THR A 212 -18.44 -12.09 -7.87
C THR A 212 -17.13 -12.34 -8.60
N ILE A 213 -16.53 -11.34 -9.23
CA ILE A 213 -15.32 -11.52 -10.06
C ILE A 213 -14.15 -10.69 -9.58
N TYR A 214 -14.39 -9.68 -8.71
CA TYR A 214 -13.41 -8.71 -8.28
C TYR A 214 -13.71 -8.24 -6.85
N GLY A 215 -12.71 -8.12 -6.01
CA GLY A 215 -12.94 -7.68 -4.65
C GLY A 215 -11.66 -7.34 -3.90
N THR A 216 -11.84 -6.89 -2.66
CA THR A 216 -10.72 -6.71 -1.74
C THR A 216 -10.22 -8.08 -1.32
N ARG A 217 -8.97 -8.40 -1.72
CA ARG A 217 -8.33 -9.71 -1.48
C ARG A 217 -7.63 -9.77 -0.13
N CYS A 218 -7.08 -8.64 0.30
CA CYS A 218 -6.48 -8.53 1.64
C CYS A 218 -6.46 -7.09 2.13
N THR A 219 -6.34 -6.94 3.45
CA THR A 219 -5.98 -5.69 4.12
C THR A 219 -4.65 -5.87 4.83
N SER A 220 -3.71 -5.02 4.50
CA SER A 220 -2.39 -4.95 5.13
C SER A 220 -2.34 -3.83 6.16
N VAL A 221 -1.73 -4.09 7.31
CA VAL A 221 -1.44 -3.12 8.37
C VAL A 221 0.06 -3.17 8.64
N CYS A 222 0.76 -2.09 8.35
CA CYS A 222 2.20 -1.98 8.52
C CYS A 222 2.52 -0.86 9.49
N ARG A 223 3.46 -1.07 10.41
CA ARG A 223 3.92 -0.05 11.35
C ARG A 223 5.43 -0.09 11.51
N THR A 224 6.04 1.06 11.52
CA THR A 224 7.42 1.24 11.96
C THR A 224 7.42 1.94 13.31
N LEU A 225 8.12 1.39 14.30
CA LEU A 225 8.09 1.85 15.68
C LEU A 225 9.42 2.52 16.08
N SER A 226 9.35 3.51 16.96
CA SER A 226 10.52 4.26 17.43
C SER A 226 11.57 3.39 18.14
N ASN A 227 11.17 2.23 18.64
CA ASN A 227 12.07 1.20 19.19
C ASN A 227 12.84 0.39 18.14
N GLY A 228 12.63 0.62 16.84
CA GLY A 228 13.27 -0.08 15.72
C GLY A 228 12.58 -1.37 15.28
N GLU A 229 11.40 -1.64 15.79
CA GLU A 229 10.58 -2.76 15.34
C GLU A 229 9.71 -2.35 14.15
N ILE A 230 9.47 -3.31 13.28
CA ILE A 230 8.50 -3.24 12.19
C ILE A 230 7.49 -4.34 12.41
N GLU A 231 6.22 -3.97 12.39
CA GLU A 231 5.09 -4.88 12.45
C GLU A 231 4.40 -4.91 11.09
N PHE A 232 4.12 -6.10 10.59
CA PHE A 232 3.37 -6.28 9.36
C PHE A 232 2.31 -7.37 9.52
N PHE A 233 1.07 -6.97 9.46
CA PHE A 233 -0.10 -7.82 9.56
C PHE A 233 -0.86 -7.81 8.22
N GLU A 234 -1.38 -8.96 7.80
CA GLU A 234 -2.27 -9.11 6.65
C GLU A 234 -3.47 -9.98 7.00
N GLN A 235 -4.68 -9.46 6.76
CA GLN A 235 -5.93 -10.21 6.77
C GLN A 235 -6.34 -10.49 5.32
N SER A 236 -6.42 -11.75 4.93
CA SER A 236 -6.97 -12.14 3.62
C SER A 236 -8.48 -12.41 3.69
N TYR A 237 -9.12 -12.33 2.52
CA TYR A 237 -10.56 -12.46 2.38
C TYR A 237 -10.93 -13.42 1.27
N SER A 238 -12.06 -14.15 1.47
CA SER A 238 -12.71 -14.98 0.47
C SER A 238 -13.31 -14.12 -0.66
N GLU A 239 -13.83 -14.78 -1.68
CA GLU A 239 -14.58 -14.12 -2.77
C GLU A 239 -15.83 -13.40 -2.25
N GLU A 240 -16.47 -13.90 -1.18
CA GLU A 240 -17.61 -13.26 -0.51
C GLU A 240 -17.18 -12.13 0.43
N GLY A 241 -15.87 -11.89 0.58
CA GLY A 241 -15.32 -10.86 1.47
C GLY A 241 -15.38 -11.24 2.96
N THR A 242 -15.45 -12.54 3.27
CA THR A 242 -15.34 -13.04 4.64
C THR A 242 -13.87 -13.20 5.04
N ASP A 243 -13.59 -13.04 6.33
CA ASP A 243 -12.24 -13.19 6.86
C ASP A 243 -11.76 -14.64 6.69
N GLU A 244 -10.56 -14.80 6.14
CA GLU A 244 -9.89 -16.09 5.99
C GLU A 244 -8.69 -16.18 6.94
N GLU A 245 -7.50 -16.05 6.38
CA GLU A 245 -6.23 -16.25 7.06
C GLU A 245 -5.63 -14.93 7.53
N LYS A 246 -4.93 -15.00 8.66
CA LYS A 246 -4.16 -13.90 9.22
C LYS A 246 -2.69 -14.28 9.21
N ASN A 247 -1.87 -13.41 8.66
CA ASN A 247 -0.42 -13.54 8.69
C ASN A 247 0.17 -12.31 9.39
N GLU A 248 1.02 -12.56 10.38
CA GLU A 248 1.61 -11.51 11.21
C GLU A 248 3.11 -11.76 11.35
N PHE A 249 3.88 -10.71 11.13
CA PHE A 249 5.33 -10.72 11.26
C PHE A 249 5.78 -9.48 12.03
N SER A 250 6.78 -9.67 12.88
CA SER A 250 7.51 -8.61 13.54
C SER A 250 9.00 -8.87 13.40
N PHE A 251 9.77 -7.82 13.14
CA PHE A 251 11.22 -7.89 13.05
C PHE A 251 11.88 -6.57 13.43
N SER A 252 13.14 -6.61 13.83
CA SER A 252 13.89 -5.44 14.26
C SER A 252 14.97 -5.07 13.24
N ILE A 253 15.07 -3.77 12.93
CA ILE A 253 16.14 -3.21 12.09
C ILE A 253 17.36 -2.77 12.88
N LYS A 254 17.33 -2.83 14.23
CA LYS A 254 18.45 -2.42 15.12
C LYS A 254 19.75 -3.19 14.87
N SER A 255 19.61 -4.48 14.55
CA SER A 255 20.77 -5.37 14.33
C SER A 255 21.59 -5.03 13.09
N LEU A 256 21.06 -4.24 12.18
CA LEU A 256 21.70 -3.87 10.92
C LEU A 256 22.50 -2.56 11.02
N ASP A 257 22.20 -1.73 12.04
CA ASP A 257 22.92 -0.48 12.30
C ASP A 257 24.19 -0.69 13.16
N SER A 258 24.41 -1.89 13.70
CA SER A 258 25.51 -2.25 14.59
C SER A 258 26.68 -2.93 13.85
N SER A 259 26.59 -3.10 12.56
CA SER A 259 27.59 -3.67 11.66
C SER A 259 28.06 -2.63 10.65
#